data_c35f330bc6bb148985c66f0f084bb466
#
_entry.id   c35f330bc6bb148985c66f0f084bb466
#
_cell.length_a   1.000
_cell.length_b   1.000
_cell.length_c   1.000
_cell.angle_alpha   90.00
_cell.angle_beta   90.00
_cell.angle_gamma   90.00
#
_symmetry.space_group_name_H-M   'P 1'
#
loop_
_entity.id
_entity.type
_entity.pdbx_description
1 polymer ?
#
loop_
_entity_poly.entity_id
_entity_poly.type
_entity_poly.pdbx_seq_one_letter_code
_entity_poly.pdbx_strand_id
1 'polypeptide(L)'
;MTIQELREAYEQTLAGKLPTPEETIYVNNHIHTTYSFSPYNPTAAVYMAWQNGLKTAGIIDHDSVSGAREFLEAAEVIGMPVTVGAECRVDMSMTSLNGRRINNPDQKSIAYVTVHGIPHQNIEKVPFCRLMMMAQAAQYTSSKVTMG
;
A
#
# COMPACT_ATOMS: atom_id res chain seq x y z
N MET A 1 10.16 -6.98 8.18
CA MET A 1 11.39 -6.35 7.64
C MET A 1 11.38 -4.87 7.97
N THR A 2 12.47 -4.36 8.51
CA THR A 2 12.70 -2.95 8.76
C THR A 2 13.45 -2.29 7.59
N ILE A 3 13.45 -0.96 7.52
CA ILE A 3 14.25 -0.19 6.54
C ILE A 3 15.74 -0.52 6.67
N GLN A 4 16.23 -0.72 7.90
CA GLN A 4 17.64 -1.06 8.15
C GLN A 4 18.00 -2.45 7.60
N GLU A 5 17.14 -3.45 7.84
CA GLU A 5 17.32 -4.81 7.27
C GLU A 5 17.29 -4.80 5.74
N LEU A 6 16.43 -3.97 5.14
CA LEU A 6 16.38 -3.78 3.68
C LEU A 6 17.70 -3.18 3.16
N ARG A 7 18.20 -2.14 3.83
CA ARG A 7 19.47 -1.51 3.47
C ARG A 7 20.62 -2.50 3.52
N GLU A 8 20.73 -3.27 4.58
CA GLU A 8 21.76 -4.30 4.74
C GLU A 8 21.68 -5.37 3.64
N ALA A 9 20.48 -5.85 3.31
CA ALA A 9 20.27 -6.82 2.24
C ALA A 9 20.67 -6.23 0.87
N TYR A 10 20.33 -4.99 0.61
CA TYR A 10 20.70 -4.29 -0.63
C TYR A 10 22.22 -4.10 -0.74
N GLU A 11 22.87 -3.63 0.30
CA GLU A 11 24.33 -3.48 0.36
C GLU A 11 25.07 -4.81 0.17
N GLN A 12 24.57 -5.89 0.77
CA GLN A 12 25.14 -7.24 0.57
C GLN A 12 24.97 -7.73 -0.87
N THR A 13 23.86 -7.39 -1.52
CA THR A 13 23.66 -7.68 -2.95
C THR A 13 24.64 -6.91 -3.83
N LEU A 14 24.81 -5.60 -3.58
CA LEU A 14 25.80 -4.77 -4.31
C LEU A 14 27.24 -5.25 -4.11
N ALA A 15 27.54 -5.79 -2.93
CA ALA A 15 28.84 -6.38 -2.62
C ALA A 15 29.03 -7.81 -3.19
N GLY A 16 28.06 -8.35 -3.93
CA GLY A 16 28.10 -9.70 -4.50
C GLY A 16 27.98 -10.84 -3.47
N LYS A 17 27.54 -10.54 -2.25
CA LYS A 17 27.35 -11.53 -1.19
C LYS A 17 25.96 -12.19 -1.25
N LEU A 18 24.98 -11.51 -1.83
CA LEU A 18 23.66 -12.04 -2.14
C LEU A 18 23.41 -11.99 -3.64
N PRO A 19 22.57 -12.89 -4.18
CA PRO A 19 22.22 -12.88 -5.59
C PRO A 19 21.57 -11.55 -6.00
N THR A 20 21.98 -10.98 -7.13
CA THR A 20 21.27 -9.85 -7.72
C THR A 20 19.96 -10.34 -8.33
N PRO A 21 18.82 -9.73 -8.01
CA PRO A 21 17.54 -10.07 -8.62
C PRO A 21 17.59 -9.93 -10.15
N GLU A 22 17.02 -10.89 -10.85
CA GLU A 22 16.89 -10.80 -12.31
C GLU A 22 15.85 -9.73 -12.66
N GLU A 23 16.25 -8.72 -13.42
CA GLU A 23 15.35 -7.67 -13.86
C GLU A 23 14.32 -8.19 -14.87
N THR A 24 13.06 -7.85 -14.66
CA THR A 24 11.95 -8.17 -15.57
C THR A 24 11.39 -6.89 -16.21
N ILE A 25 10.42 -7.06 -17.11
CA ILE A 25 9.64 -5.95 -17.68
C ILE A 25 8.34 -5.70 -16.89
N TYR A 26 8.07 -6.50 -15.87
CA TYR A 26 6.82 -6.47 -15.14
C TYR A 26 6.73 -5.33 -14.15
N VAL A 27 5.50 -4.90 -13.92
CA VAL A 27 5.13 -3.88 -12.93
C VAL A 27 3.98 -4.40 -12.07
N ASN A 28 3.90 -3.98 -10.81
CA ASN A 28 2.74 -4.23 -9.96
C ASN A 28 2.41 -2.95 -9.18
N ASN A 29 1.41 -2.22 -9.65
CA ASN A 29 0.95 -0.97 -9.03
C ASN A 29 -0.26 -1.18 -8.10
N HIS A 30 -0.52 -2.42 -7.65
CA HIS A 30 -1.63 -2.75 -6.75
C HIS A 30 -1.15 -3.75 -5.68
N ILE A 31 -0.42 -3.25 -4.69
CA ILE A 31 0.14 -4.04 -3.61
C ILE A 31 -0.47 -3.60 -2.28
N HIS A 32 -1.07 -4.56 -1.57
CA HIS A 32 -1.58 -4.37 -0.22
C HIS A 32 -0.49 -4.64 0.82
N THR A 33 -0.58 -3.97 1.96
CA THR A 33 0.35 -4.15 3.09
C THR A 33 -0.40 -4.51 4.38
N THR A 34 0.33 -4.57 5.49
CA THR A 34 -0.26 -4.78 6.83
C THR A 34 -1.27 -3.71 7.24
N TYR A 35 -1.37 -2.61 6.50
CA TYR A 35 -2.41 -1.60 6.69
C TYR A 35 -3.77 -2.01 6.09
N SER A 36 -3.82 -3.13 5.36
CA SER A 36 -5.07 -3.76 4.89
C SER A 36 -5.04 -5.28 5.04
N PHE A 37 -4.88 -6.07 3.97
CA PHE A 37 -5.07 -7.52 4.03
C PHE A 37 -3.81 -8.35 3.72
N SER A 38 -2.62 -7.75 3.77
CA SER A 38 -1.37 -8.44 3.49
C SER A 38 -0.57 -8.71 4.77
N PRO A 39 0.18 -9.82 4.84
CA PRO A 39 1.11 -10.08 5.92
C PRO A 39 2.41 -9.25 5.82
N TYR A 40 2.65 -8.59 4.69
CA TYR A 40 3.86 -7.81 4.45
C TYR A 40 3.68 -6.37 4.92
N ASN A 41 4.60 -5.88 5.76
CA ASN A 41 4.69 -4.44 5.99
C ASN A 41 5.21 -3.74 4.73
N PRO A 42 5.06 -2.40 4.62
CA PRO A 42 5.46 -1.67 3.41
C PRO A 42 6.90 -1.94 2.97
N THR A 43 7.84 -2.00 3.91
CA THR A 43 9.25 -2.30 3.62
C THR A 43 9.43 -3.71 3.02
N ALA A 44 8.77 -4.72 3.60
CA ALA A 44 8.82 -6.07 3.07
C ALA A 44 8.17 -6.19 1.68
N ALA A 45 7.09 -5.44 1.43
CA ALA A 45 6.44 -5.40 0.14
C ALA A 45 7.36 -4.85 -0.96
N VAL A 46 8.11 -3.77 -0.66
CA VAL A 46 9.13 -3.22 -1.56
C VAL A 46 10.26 -4.22 -1.79
N TYR A 47 10.77 -4.86 -0.73
CA TYR A 47 11.80 -5.88 -0.84
C TYR A 47 11.36 -7.05 -1.75
N MET A 48 10.14 -7.55 -1.56
CA MET A 48 9.60 -8.64 -2.38
C MET A 48 9.42 -8.22 -3.85
N ALA A 49 8.97 -7.00 -4.10
CA ALA A 49 8.86 -6.46 -5.45
C ALA A 49 10.23 -6.41 -6.14
N TRP A 50 11.25 -5.91 -5.44
CA TRP A 50 12.62 -5.87 -5.93
C TRP A 50 13.20 -7.26 -6.17
N GLN A 51 13.05 -8.19 -5.21
CA GLN A 51 13.53 -9.58 -5.34
C GLN A 51 12.91 -10.32 -6.52
N ASN A 52 11.68 -9.96 -6.92
CA ASN A 52 11.02 -10.50 -8.11
C ASN A 52 11.29 -9.68 -9.38
N GLY A 53 12.23 -8.75 -9.35
CA GLY A 53 12.69 -7.99 -10.50
C GLY A 53 11.66 -7.03 -11.09
N LEU A 54 10.67 -6.58 -10.32
CA LEU A 54 9.67 -5.64 -10.81
C LEU A 54 10.29 -4.29 -11.16
N LYS A 55 9.87 -3.70 -12.28
CA LYS A 55 10.32 -2.36 -12.72
C LYS A 55 9.72 -1.25 -11.87
N THR A 56 8.48 -1.39 -11.45
CA THR A 56 7.79 -0.48 -10.54
C THR A 56 6.88 -1.26 -9.60
N ALA A 57 6.66 -0.69 -8.42
CA ALA A 57 5.68 -1.17 -7.45
C ALA A 57 4.74 -0.03 -7.01
N GLY A 58 3.54 -0.37 -6.58
CA GLY A 58 2.59 0.62 -6.08
C GLY A 58 1.84 0.12 -4.86
N ILE A 59 1.85 0.91 -3.79
CA ILE A 59 1.05 0.62 -2.60
C ILE A 59 -0.39 1.08 -2.81
N ILE A 60 -1.35 0.19 -2.54
CA ILE A 60 -2.79 0.45 -2.58
C ILE A 60 -3.46 -0.30 -1.44
N ASP A 61 -3.48 0.28 -0.27
CA ASP A 61 -4.18 -0.31 0.87
C ASP A 61 -5.66 0.09 0.88
N HIS A 62 -6.50 -0.77 1.46
CA HIS A 62 -7.92 -0.49 1.62
C HIS A 62 -8.16 0.64 2.62
N ASP A 63 -8.86 1.66 2.16
CA ASP A 63 -9.27 2.82 2.96
C ASP A 63 -8.12 3.47 3.76
N SER A 64 -6.87 3.32 3.27
CA SER A 64 -5.67 3.76 3.98
C SER A 64 -4.59 4.26 3.04
N VAL A 65 -3.84 5.26 3.50
CA VAL A 65 -2.57 5.72 2.93
C VAL A 65 -1.44 5.73 3.98
N SER A 66 -1.68 5.12 5.14
CA SER A 66 -0.77 5.22 6.29
C SER A 66 0.57 4.50 6.06
N GLY A 67 0.58 3.47 5.22
CA GLY A 67 1.80 2.75 4.81
C GLY A 67 2.66 3.49 3.79
N ALA A 68 2.15 4.57 3.18
CA ALA A 68 2.79 5.22 2.04
C ALA A 68 4.20 5.77 2.36
N ARG A 69 4.38 6.40 3.52
CA ARG A 69 5.69 6.96 3.92
C ARG A 69 6.75 5.87 4.02
N GLU A 70 6.47 4.80 4.76
CA GLU A 70 7.41 3.67 4.90
C GLU A 70 7.71 3.02 3.55
N PHE A 71 6.69 2.88 2.69
CA PHE A 71 6.86 2.31 1.35
C PHE A 71 7.78 3.15 0.47
N LEU A 72 7.64 4.47 0.51
CA LEU A 72 8.48 5.42 -0.22
C LEU A 72 9.93 5.41 0.30
N GLU A 73 10.12 5.45 1.62
CA GLU A 73 11.45 5.38 2.24
C GLU A 73 12.17 4.07 1.89
N ALA A 74 11.45 2.95 1.89
CA ALA A 74 11.98 1.66 1.47
C ALA A 74 12.38 1.65 -0.01
N ALA A 75 11.54 2.18 -0.88
CA ALA A 75 11.81 2.26 -2.31
C ALA A 75 13.02 3.14 -2.62
N GLU A 76 13.21 4.24 -1.89
CA GLU A 76 14.36 5.13 -2.02
C GLU A 76 15.67 4.41 -1.68
N VAL A 77 15.69 3.53 -0.68
CA VAL A 77 16.88 2.74 -0.31
C VAL A 77 17.44 1.95 -1.47
N ILE A 78 16.57 1.37 -2.30
CA ILE A 78 16.96 0.48 -3.41
C ILE A 78 16.84 1.15 -4.78
N GLY A 79 16.45 2.43 -4.83
CA GLY A 79 16.28 3.18 -6.07
C GLY A 79 15.11 2.70 -6.95
N MET A 80 14.08 2.09 -6.36
CA MET A 80 12.93 1.55 -7.10
C MET A 80 11.88 2.63 -7.37
N PRO A 81 11.46 2.86 -8.63
CA PRO A 81 10.32 3.72 -8.93
C PRO A 81 9.03 3.14 -8.34
N VAL A 82 8.25 3.97 -7.64
CA VAL A 82 7.02 3.51 -7.00
C VAL A 82 5.86 4.50 -7.17
N THR A 83 4.64 4.01 -6.98
CA THR A 83 3.42 4.82 -6.96
C THR A 83 2.68 4.64 -5.64
N VAL A 84 1.91 5.66 -5.25
CA VAL A 84 1.03 5.63 -4.09
C VAL A 84 -0.41 5.77 -4.55
N GLY A 85 -1.28 4.96 -3.99
CA GLY A 85 -2.71 4.99 -4.22
C GLY A 85 -3.49 4.54 -2.98
N ALA A 86 -4.78 4.36 -3.15
CA ALA A 86 -5.67 3.78 -2.14
C ALA A 86 -6.83 3.07 -2.81
N GLU A 87 -7.32 2.00 -2.22
CA GLU A 87 -8.54 1.32 -2.64
C GLU A 87 -9.68 1.63 -1.66
N CYS A 88 -10.69 2.33 -2.16
CA CYS A 88 -11.77 2.86 -1.33
C CYS A 88 -13.02 1.99 -1.46
N ARG A 89 -13.68 1.73 -0.33
CA ARG A 89 -15.03 1.17 -0.32
C ARG A 89 -16.02 2.33 -0.48
N VAL A 90 -16.78 2.30 -1.57
CA VAL A 90 -17.72 3.35 -1.94
C VAL A 90 -19.14 2.83 -1.86
N ASP A 91 -19.98 3.50 -1.08
CA ASP A 91 -21.41 3.21 -1.00
C ASP A 91 -22.14 3.76 -2.23
N MET A 92 -22.70 2.84 -3.01
CA MET A 92 -23.47 3.11 -4.22
C MET A 92 -25.00 3.03 -3.98
N SER A 93 -25.45 2.99 -2.72
CA SER A 93 -26.87 2.84 -2.40
C SER A 93 -27.75 4.00 -2.89
N MET A 94 -27.16 5.18 -3.08
CA MET A 94 -27.85 6.36 -3.61
C MET A 94 -27.73 6.49 -5.13
N THR A 95 -27.33 5.42 -5.82
CA THR A 95 -27.16 5.40 -7.30
C THR A 95 -28.04 4.33 -7.95
N SER A 96 -28.02 4.25 -9.27
CA SER A 96 -28.67 3.18 -10.04
C SER A 96 -28.06 1.79 -9.81
N LEU A 97 -26.97 1.70 -9.06
CA LEU A 97 -26.30 0.46 -8.69
C LEU A 97 -26.78 -0.09 -7.34
N ASN A 98 -27.73 0.56 -6.69
CA ASN A 98 -28.31 0.08 -5.44
C ASN A 98 -28.83 -1.37 -5.56
N GLY A 99 -28.54 -2.17 -4.55
CA GLY A 99 -28.94 -3.57 -4.48
C GLY A 99 -28.13 -4.52 -5.37
N ARG A 100 -27.23 -4.01 -6.21
CA ARG A 100 -26.38 -4.83 -7.10
C ARG A 100 -25.09 -5.25 -6.41
N ARG A 101 -24.58 -6.45 -6.77
CA ARG A 101 -23.18 -6.81 -6.56
C ARG A 101 -22.37 -6.17 -7.68
N ILE A 102 -21.32 -5.42 -7.33
CA ILE A 102 -20.45 -4.74 -8.29
C ILE A 102 -19.15 -5.54 -8.37
N ASN A 103 -18.11 -5.10 -7.70
CA ASN A 103 -16.82 -5.80 -7.59
C ASN A 103 -16.46 -6.19 -6.15
N ASN A 104 -17.36 -5.91 -5.19
CA ASN A 104 -17.25 -6.42 -3.83
C ASN A 104 -18.02 -7.76 -3.75
N PRO A 105 -17.35 -8.89 -3.43
CA PRO A 105 -18.00 -10.20 -3.41
C PRO A 105 -18.96 -10.37 -2.23
N ASP A 106 -18.76 -9.63 -1.15
CA ASP A 106 -19.44 -9.85 0.12
C ASP A 106 -20.67 -8.95 0.30
N GLN A 107 -20.65 -7.75 -0.27
CA GLN A 107 -21.67 -6.73 -0.02
C GLN A 107 -22.31 -6.24 -1.31
N LYS A 108 -23.65 -6.05 -1.28
CA LYS A 108 -24.38 -5.34 -2.32
C LYS A 108 -24.27 -3.83 -2.10
N SER A 109 -24.40 -3.06 -3.16
CA SER A 109 -24.32 -1.59 -3.18
C SER A 109 -22.95 -1.02 -2.77
N ILE A 110 -21.94 -1.84 -2.55
CA ILE A 110 -20.59 -1.40 -2.23
C ILE A 110 -19.67 -1.72 -3.42
N ALA A 111 -18.90 -0.74 -3.83
CA ALA A 111 -17.84 -0.89 -4.84
C ALA A 111 -16.47 -0.62 -4.23
N TYR A 112 -15.46 -1.37 -4.71
CA TYR A 112 -14.06 -0.99 -4.54
C TYR A 112 -13.65 -0.08 -5.69
N VAL A 113 -13.10 1.08 -5.36
CA VAL A 113 -12.61 2.08 -6.33
C VAL A 113 -11.18 2.42 -5.98
N THR A 114 -10.27 2.20 -6.94
CA THR A 114 -8.86 2.53 -6.75
C THR A 114 -8.56 3.94 -7.24
N VAL A 115 -7.77 4.66 -6.45
CA VAL A 115 -7.18 5.94 -6.81
C VAL A 115 -5.68 5.74 -6.92
N HIS A 116 -5.10 6.01 -8.08
CA HIS A 116 -3.67 5.90 -8.34
C HIS A 116 -3.01 7.28 -8.48
N GLY A 117 -1.71 7.34 -8.23
CA GLY A 117 -0.94 8.56 -8.44
C GLY A 117 -1.24 9.66 -7.44
N ILE A 118 -1.56 9.31 -6.19
CA ILE A 118 -1.73 10.30 -5.12
C ILE A 118 -0.40 11.05 -4.92
N PRO A 119 -0.41 12.40 -4.88
CA PRO A 119 0.80 13.19 -4.67
C PRO A 119 1.45 12.87 -3.32
N HIS A 120 2.50 12.08 -3.31
CA HIS A 120 3.11 11.56 -2.10
C HIS A 120 4.00 12.54 -1.34
N GLN A 121 4.53 13.58 -2.01
CA GLN A 121 5.38 14.60 -1.36
C GLN A 121 4.64 15.42 -0.28
N ASN A 122 3.32 15.46 -0.35
CA ASN A 122 2.47 16.18 0.60
C ASN A 122 1.16 15.41 0.85
N ILE A 123 1.24 14.10 1.01
CA ILE A 123 0.05 13.24 1.12
C ILE A 123 -0.89 13.67 2.25
N GLU A 124 -0.33 14.15 3.37
CA GLU A 124 -1.08 14.66 4.51
C GLU A 124 -1.83 15.98 4.22
N LYS A 125 -1.44 16.70 3.16
CA LYS A 125 -2.11 17.93 2.71
C LYS A 125 -3.26 17.67 1.74
N VAL A 126 -3.34 16.46 1.20
CA VAL A 126 -4.47 16.06 0.36
C VAL A 126 -5.69 15.82 1.27
N PRO A 127 -6.79 16.60 1.15
CA PRO A 127 -7.91 16.54 2.11
C PRO A 127 -8.50 15.14 2.26
N PHE A 128 -8.63 14.41 1.15
CA PHE A 128 -9.12 13.04 1.13
C PHE A 128 -8.20 12.07 1.91
N CYS A 129 -6.89 12.14 1.68
CA CYS A 129 -5.91 11.29 2.37
C CYS A 129 -5.87 11.61 3.87
N ARG A 130 -5.95 12.88 4.24
CA ARG A 130 -6.03 13.32 5.64
C ARG A 130 -7.27 12.76 6.33
N LEU A 131 -8.42 12.75 5.66
CA LEU A 131 -9.65 12.17 6.19
C LEU A 131 -9.50 10.66 6.42
N MET A 132 -8.92 9.93 5.47
CA MET A 132 -8.65 8.50 5.60
C MET A 132 -7.73 8.19 6.79
N MET A 133 -6.63 8.93 6.94
CA MET A 133 -5.70 8.77 8.06
C MET A 133 -6.37 9.01 9.40
N MET A 134 -7.25 10.01 9.50
CA MET A 134 -8.01 10.31 10.73
C MET A 134 -9.03 9.21 11.04
N ALA A 135 -9.74 8.70 10.04
CA ALA A 135 -10.71 7.62 10.22
C ALA A 135 -10.03 6.33 10.72
N GLN A 136 -8.87 5.99 10.17
CA GLN A 136 -8.09 4.83 10.58
C GLN A 136 -7.55 4.97 12.02
N ALA A 137 -7.07 6.13 12.41
CA ALA A 137 -6.63 6.42 13.77
C ALA A 137 -7.77 6.28 14.78
N ALA A 138 -8.98 6.70 14.44
CA ALA A 138 -10.17 6.56 15.26
C ALA A 138 -10.59 5.09 15.45
N GLN A 139 -10.50 4.26 14.42
CA GLN A 139 -10.78 2.82 14.50
C GLN A 139 -9.77 2.10 15.40
N TYR A 140 -8.49 2.46 15.31
CA TYR A 140 -7.42 1.87 16.12
C TYR A 140 -7.58 2.20 17.63
N THR A 141 -8.03 3.39 17.96
CA THR A 141 -8.34 3.80 19.35
C THR A 141 -9.58 3.08 19.89
N SER A 142 -10.61 2.89 19.09
CA SER A 142 -11.83 2.19 19.46
C SER A 142 -11.61 0.70 19.76
N SER A 143 -10.78 0.02 18.96
CA SER A 143 -10.46 -1.40 19.18
C SER A 143 -9.59 -1.66 20.42
N LYS A 144 -8.80 -0.68 20.89
CA LYS A 144 -8.05 -0.79 22.16
C LYS A 144 -8.93 -0.64 23.39
N VAL A 145 -10.04 0.09 23.30
CA VAL A 145 -10.97 0.31 24.43
C VAL A 145 -11.85 -0.92 24.70
N THR A 146 -12.06 -1.78 23.71
CA THR A 146 -12.89 -3.00 23.83
C THR A 146 -12.11 -4.23 24.34
N MET A 147 -10.80 -4.14 24.56
CA MET A 147 -9.96 -5.23 25.09
C MET A 147 -9.40 -4.93 26.49
N GLY A 148 -9.97 -3.99 27.22
CA GLY A 148 -9.67 -3.64 28.61
C GLY A 148 -10.76 -4.10 29.59
#